data_fde4c2493d785554b4ba0fd371388800
#
_entry.id   fde4c2493d785554b4ba0fd371388800
#
_cell.length_a   1.000
_cell.length_b   1.000
_cell.length_c   1.000
_cell.angle_alpha   90.00
_cell.angle_beta   90.00
_cell.angle_gamma   90.00
#
_symmetry.space_group_name_H-M   'P 1'
#
loop_
_entity.id
_entity.type
_entity.pdbx_description
1 polymer ?
#
loop_
_entity_poly.entity_id
_entity_poly.type
_entity_poly.pdbx_seq_one_letter_code
_entity_poly.pdbx_strand_id
1 'polypeptide(L)'
;MSKIEKLIAKIENYKFGNKIEFSDLEKYLKHFGFKKKNQNGTSHVIFTHDLLDRPLPIPKHGNSVKGVYVKKAVELVEEINYRKEER
;
A
#
# COMPACT_ATOMS: atom_id res chain seq x y z
N MET A 1 6.30 16.99 12.50
CA MET A 1 5.77 16.08 11.47
C MET A 1 4.70 15.17 12.07
N SER A 2 3.63 14.95 11.34
CA SER A 2 2.59 14.04 11.78
C SER A 2 3.05 12.59 11.66
N LYS A 3 2.37 11.68 12.35
CA LYS A 3 2.69 10.26 12.26
C LYS A 3 2.54 9.73 10.85
N ILE A 4 1.56 10.24 10.09
CA ILE A 4 1.33 9.77 8.73
C ILE A 4 2.45 10.24 7.79
N GLU A 5 2.99 11.44 7.99
CA GLU A 5 4.12 11.90 7.17
C GLU A 5 5.35 11.04 7.39
N LYS A 6 5.62 10.64 8.63
CA LYS A 6 6.74 9.74 8.93
C LYS A 6 6.53 8.38 8.31
N LEU A 7 5.30 7.90 8.33
CA LEU A 7 4.93 6.62 7.73
C LEU A 7 5.12 6.65 6.20
N ILE A 8 4.67 7.71 5.57
CA ILE A 8 4.83 7.89 4.12
C ILE A 8 6.32 7.88 3.75
N ALA A 9 7.12 8.65 4.49
CA ALA A 9 8.56 8.69 4.23
C ALA A 9 9.22 7.32 4.40
N LYS A 10 8.83 6.59 5.44
CA LYS A 10 9.36 5.25 5.70
C LYS A 10 9.08 4.30 4.53
N ILE A 11 7.87 4.34 4.00
CA ILE A 11 7.46 3.44 2.93
C ILE A 11 8.06 3.88 1.59
N GLU A 12 8.05 5.18 1.29
CA GLU A 12 8.61 5.68 0.03
C GLU A 12 10.12 5.54 -0.04
N ASN A 13 10.79 5.53 1.10
CA ASN A 13 12.24 5.33 1.17
C ASN A 13 12.61 3.87 1.46
N TYR A 14 11.66 2.95 1.26
CA TYR A 14 11.91 1.54 1.50
C TYR A 14 13.09 1.05 0.68
N LYS A 15 14.01 0.34 1.35
CA LYS A 15 15.15 -0.29 0.71
C LYS A 15 15.03 -1.80 0.81
N PHE A 16 15.49 -2.50 -0.21
CA PHE A 16 15.45 -3.95 -0.23
C PHE A 16 16.13 -4.52 1.02
N GLY A 17 15.45 -5.41 1.70
CA GLY A 17 15.93 -6.00 2.94
C GLY A 17 15.34 -5.41 4.21
N ASN A 18 14.75 -4.20 4.13
CA ASN A 18 14.03 -3.64 5.27
C ASN A 18 12.67 -4.33 5.40
N LYS A 19 12.16 -4.36 6.62
CA LYS A 19 10.83 -4.93 6.88
C LYS A 19 9.82 -3.82 7.01
N ILE A 20 8.68 -3.99 6.34
CA ILE A 20 7.52 -3.12 6.50
C ILE A 20 6.41 -3.98 7.09
N GLU A 21 5.82 -3.53 8.18
CA GLU A 21 4.69 -4.23 8.76
C GLU A 21 3.44 -4.03 7.92
N PHE A 22 2.60 -5.07 7.86
CA PHE A 22 1.36 -5.00 7.11
C PHE A 22 0.48 -3.84 7.56
N SER A 23 0.39 -3.62 8.87
CA SER A 23 -0.42 -2.53 9.42
C SER A 23 0.06 -1.15 8.94
N ASP A 24 1.37 -0.97 8.80
CA ASP A 24 1.92 0.29 8.30
C ASP A 24 1.57 0.49 6.83
N LEU A 25 1.70 -0.56 6.02
CA LEU A 25 1.34 -0.47 4.61
C LEU A 25 -0.15 -0.22 4.43
N GLU A 26 -0.98 -0.85 5.25
CA GLU A 26 -2.42 -0.63 5.23
C GLU A 26 -2.77 0.84 5.52
N LYS A 27 -2.16 1.42 6.54
CA LYS A 27 -2.37 2.84 6.88
C LYS A 27 -1.96 3.75 5.74
N TYR A 28 -0.82 3.45 5.12
CA TYR A 28 -0.31 4.21 3.98
C TYR A 28 -1.31 4.17 2.82
N LEU A 29 -1.78 2.99 2.45
CA LEU A 29 -2.71 2.82 1.34
C LEU A 29 -4.05 3.50 1.64
N LYS A 30 -4.57 3.34 2.84
CA LYS A 30 -5.83 4.00 3.23
C LYS A 30 -5.72 5.52 3.20
N HIS A 31 -4.55 6.04 3.56
CA HIS A 31 -4.33 7.49 3.50
C HIS A 31 -4.52 8.03 2.07
N PHE A 32 -4.14 7.25 1.07
CA PHE A 32 -4.27 7.64 -0.33
C PHE A 32 -5.59 7.20 -0.97
N GLY A 33 -6.54 6.75 -0.17
CA GLY A 33 -7.89 6.46 -0.65
C GLY A 33 -8.18 5.02 -1.02
N PHE A 34 -7.27 4.10 -0.74
CA PHE A 34 -7.52 2.70 -1.01
C PHE A 34 -8.54 2.12 -0.06
N LYS A 35 -9.33 1.18 -0.55
CA LYS A 35 -10.29 0.43 0.24
C LYS A 35 -9.78 -0.99 0.42
N LYS A 36 -9.93 -1.51 1.62
CA LYS A 36 -9.48 -2.86 1.96
C LYS A 36 -10.64 -3.84 1.85
N LYS A 37 -10.41 -4.95 1.17
CA LYS A 37 -11.36 -6.05 1.10
C LYS A 37 -10.67 -7.33 1.56
N ASN A 38 -11.29 -8.02 2.52
CA ASN A 38 -10.81 -9.33 2.94
C ASN A 38 -11.57 -10.41 2.17
N GLN A 39 -10.84 -11.40 1.68
CA GLN A 39 -11.45 -12.58 1.09
C GLN A 39 -11.50 -13.68 2.13
N ASN A 40 -12.67 -14.26 2.34
CA ASN A 40 -12.82 -15.34 3.30
C ASN A 40 -11.99 -16.55 2.87
N GLY A 41 -11.27 -17.13 3.82
CA GLY A 41 -10.52 -18.35 3.60
C GLY A 41 -9.15 -18.17 2.93
N THR A 42 -8.72 -16.94 2.71
CA THR A 42 -7.40 -16.68 2.12
C THR A 42 -6.56 -15.77 3.00
N SER A 43 -5.25 -15.84 2.85
CA SER A 43 -4.32 -14.94 3.52
C SER A 43 -4.09 -13.65 2.73
N HIS A 44 -4.76 -13.49 1.60
CA HIS A 44 -4.61 -12.30 0.76
C HIS A 44 -5.59 -11.22 1.18
N VAL A 45 -5.10 -10.00 1.30
CA VAL A 45 -5.92 -8.82 1.51
C VAL A 45 -5.88 -8.02 0.21
N ILE A 46 -7.04 -7.61 -0.27
CA ILE A 46 -7.13 -6.91 -1.55
C ILE A 46 -7.44 -5.44 -1.30
N PHE A 47 -6.63 -4.57 -1.88
CA PHE A 47 -6.86 -3.13 -1.84
C PHE A 47 -7.34 -2.67 -3.21
N THR A 48 -8.35 -1.78 -3.21
CA THR A 48 -8.91 -1.23 -4.44
C THR A 48 -8.95 0.29 -4.35
N HIS A 49 -8.97 0.95 -5.51
CA HIS A 49 -9.05 2.39 -5.59
C HIS A 49 -9.87 2.79 -6.81
N ASP A 50 -10.67 3.85 -6.66
CA ASP A 50 -11.58 4.31 -7.73
C ASP A 50 -10.83 4.74 -8.99
N LEU A 51 -9.59 5.19 -8.86
CA LEU A 51 -8.78 5.62 -9.99
C LEU A 51 -7.97 4.49 -10.64
N LEU A 52 -8.07 3.28 -10.12
CA LEU A 52 -7.34 2.13 -10.64
C LEU A 52 -8.30 1.09 -11.18
N ASP A 53 -7.95 0.51 -12.33
CA ASP A 53 -8.76 -0.51 -12.98
C ASP A 53 -8.53 -1.90 -12.40
N ARG A 54 -7.48 -2.07 -11.61
CA ARG A 54 -7.08 -3.38 -11.10
C ARG A 54 -6.90 -3.35 -9.60
N PRO A 55 -7.19 -4.48 -8.93
CA PRO A 55 -6.95 -4.57 -7.49
C PRO A 55 -5.47 -4.76 -7.19
N LEU A 56 -5.09 -4.48 -5.95
CA LEU A 56 -3.75 -4.75 -5.44
C LEU A 56 -3.86 -5.84 -4.37
N PRO A 57 -3.62 -7.10 -4.72
CA PRO A 57 -3.62 -8.18 -3.73
C PRO A 57 -2.29 -8.21 -2.99
N ILE A 58 -2.35 -8.26 -1.66
CA ILE A 58 -1.17 -8.31 -0.82
C ILE A 58 -1.29 -9.53 0.10
N PRO A 59 -0.43 -10.54 -0.06
CA PRO A 59 -0.45 -11.68 0.86
C PRO A 59 0.08 -11.26 2.22
N LYS A 60 -0.64 -11.65 3.25
CA LYS A 60 -0.28 -11.36 4.62
C LYS A 60 0.44 -12.58 5.22
N HIS A 61 1.73 -12.46 5.45
CA HIS A 61 2.54 -13.49 6.08
C HIS A 61 2.98 -13.00 7.46
N GLY A 62 2.27 -13.44 8.50
CA GLY A 62 2.50 -12.90 9.83
C GLY A 62 2.20 -11.41 9.84
N ASN A 63 3.13 -10.60 10.35
CA ASN A 63 2.93 -9.16 10.45
C ASN A 63 3.70 -8.36 9.39
N SER A 64 4.48 -9.02 8.53
CA SER A 64 5.34 -8.32 7.59
C SER A 64 4.90 -8.53 6.15
N VAL A 65 5.34 -7.63 5.27
CA VAL A 65 5.03 -7.64 3.85
C VAL A 65 6.33 -7.75 3.07
N LYS A 66 6.33 -8.59 2.03
CA LYS A 66 7.51 -8.70 1.17
C LYS A 66 7.74 -7.41 0.39
N GLY A 67 9.01 -7.08 0.18
CA GLY A 67 9.39 -5.83 -0.48
C GLY A 67 8.78 -5.62 -1.85
N VAL A 68 8.56 -6.70 -2.61
CA VAL A 68 7.95 -6.58 -3.94
C VAL A 68 6.56 -5.95 -3.86
N TYR A 69 5.80 -6.23 -2.80
CA TYR A 69 4.46 -5.66 -2.62
C TYR A 69 4.51 -4.22 -2.13
N VAL A 70 5.51 -3.89 -1.30
CA VAL A 70 5.74 -2.51 -0.87
C VAL A 70 6.03 -1.65 -2.09
N LYS A 71 6.90 -2.12 -2.97
CA LYS A 71 7.26 -1.39 -4.19
C LYS A 71 6.04 -1.20 -5.10
N LYS A 72 5.24 -2.25 -5.28
CA LYS A 72 4.01 -2.14 -6.09
C LYS A 72 3.05 -1.12 -5.50
N ALA A 73 2.89 -1.10 -4.18
CA ALA A 73 2.01 -0.15 -3.52
C ALA A 73 2.46 1.29 -3.78
N VAL A 74 3.76 1.55 -3.65
CA VAL A 74 4.31 2.88 -3.90
C VAL A 74 4.08 3.28 -5.36
N GLU A 75 4.33 2.38 -6.30
CA GLU A 75 4.11 2.65 -7.72
C GLU A 75 2.66 3.00 -8.02
N LEU A 76 1.71 2.29 -7.41
CA LEU A 76 0.29 2.56 -7.61
C LEU A 76 -0.12 3.89 -6.99
N VAL A 77 0.43 4.24 -5.83
CA VAL A 77 0.17 5.53 -5.21
C VAL A 77 0.69 6.67 -6.10
N GLU A 78 1.86 6.51 -6.70
CA GLU A 78 2.39 7.49 -7.63
C GLU A 78 1.49 7.64 -8.85
N GLU A 79 0.98 6.54 -9.38
CA GLU A 79 0.05 6.56 -10.51
C GLU A 79 -1.24 7.31 -10.15
N ILE A 80 -1.77 7.08 -8.96
CA ILE A 80 -2.97 7.78 -8.49
C ILE A 80 -2.72 9.27 -8.38
N ASN A 81 -1.60 9.67 -7.78
CA ASN A 81 -1.25 11.08 -7.64
C ASN A 81 -1.09 11.75 -8.99
N TYR A 82 -0.48 11.07 -9.93
CA TYR A 82 -0.33 11.57 -11.30
C TYR A 82 -1.69 11.80 -11.96
N ARG A 83 -2.61 10.84 -11.82
CA ARG A 83 -3.95 10.97 -12.40
C ARG A 83 -4.74 12.10 -11.76
N LYS A 84 -4.56 12.33 -10.48
CA LYS A 84 -5.22 13.46 -9.80
C LYS A 84 -4.74 14.79 -10.33
N GLU A 85 -3.45 14.91 -10.63
CA GLU A 85 -2.88 16.14 -11.16
C GLU A 85 -3.35 16.45 -12.57
N GLU A 86 -3.75 15.44 -13.33
CA GLU A 86 -4.23 15.62 -14.70
C GLU A 86 -5.67 16.13 -14.77
N ARG A 87 -6.38 16.21 -13.68
CA ARG A 87 -7.77 16.68 -13.67
C ARG A 87 -7.86 18.19 -13.63
#